data_b825b118acbbbbff0d621efd061e3cc6
#
_entry.id   b825b118acbbbbff0d621efd061e3cc6
#
_cell.length_a   1.000
_cell.length_b   1.000
_cell.length_c   1.000
_cell.angle_alpha   90.00
_cell.angle_beta   90.00
_cell.angle_gamma   90.00
#
_symmetry.space_group_name_H-M   'P 1'
#
loop_
_entity.id
_entity.type
_entity.pdbx_description
1 polymer ?
#
loop_
_entity_poly.entity_id
_entity_poly.type
_entity_poly.pdbx_seq_one_letter_code
_entity_poly.pdbx_strand_id
1 'polypeptide(L)'
;MALLPDQLDDFVNLTLDQFKKKKWIDLSLDQQHHIFAQKFLSGKTREPVNGGVQLNWKVQTSNTGTAKFSELYSVDATAVKDLTTEAKQQWTKSTVNFSYDVDEDALQSDRETIIRELQVREHSMYNDWFELMEEALWSAPASSTQSPRKPSGIPFWIQKSATTPAGGFTGGDPSGFSSGAGGIAVADVPNWKNWSFNYTSAGSRDDLVEKARKACEFTQFMA
;
A
#
# COMPACT_ATOMS: atom_id res chain seq x y z
N MET A 1 26.74 -19.31 -7.69
CA MET A 1 26.45 -20.56 -6.95
C MET A 1 26.20 -21.59 -8.02
N ALA A 2 27.02 -22.64 -8.12
CA ALA A 2 26.82 -23.68 -9.14
C ALA A 2 25.55 -24.47 -8.78
N LEU A 3 24.70 -24.77 -9.76
CA LEU A 3 23.56 -25.64 -9.59
C LEU A 3 24.02 -27.03 -9.12
N LEU A 4 23.33 -27.59 -8.15
CA LEU A 4 23.57 -28.97 -7.72
C LEU A 4 23.10 -29.94 -8.83
N PRO A 5 23.70 -31.15 -8.98
CA PRO A 5 23.30 -32.10 -10.00
C PRO A 5 21.80 -32.40 -9.99
N ASP A 6 21.18 -32.53 -8.83
CA ASP A 6 19.73 -32.78 -8.70
C ASP A 6 18.88 -31.62 -9.24
N GLN A 7 19.36 -30.37 -9.11
CA GLN A 7 18.70 -29.21 -9.69
C GLN A 7 18.84 -29.15 -11.21
N LEU A 8 19.93 -29.69 -11.74
CA LEU A 8 20.16 -29.82 -13.17
C LEU A 8 19.26 -30.90 -13.78
N ASP A 9 19.05 -32.02 -13.07
CA ASP A 9 18.13 -33.08 -13.48
C ASP A 9 16.67 -32.64 -13.47
N ASP A 10 16.24 -31.86 -12.47
CA ASP A 10 14.92 -31.27 -12.42
C ASP A 10 14.71 -30.29 -13.58
N PHE A 11 15.75 -29.54 -13.89
CA PHE A 11 15.78 -28.58 -14.97
C PHE A 11 15.66 -29.24 -16.35
N VAL A 12 16.40 -30.31 -16.58
CA VAL A 12 16.35 -31.09 -17.82
C VAL A 12 15.00 -31.85 -17.95
N ASN A 13 14.45 -32.36 -16.86
CA ASN A 13 13.15 -33.02 -16.84
C ASN A 13 11.98 -32.04 -17.11
N LEU A 14 12.10 -30.76 -16.73
CA LEU A 14 11.13 -29.72 -17.04
C LEU A 14 11.08 -29.41 -18.54
N THR A 15 12.17 -29.62 -19.25
CA THR A 15 12.32 -29.37 -20.70
C THR A 15 11.94 -30.53 -21.60
N LEU A 16 11.72 -31.71 -21.03
CA LEU A 16 11.37 -32.91 -21.80
C LEU A 16 9.97 -32.81 -22.45
N ASP A 17 9.80 -33.55 -23.55
CA ASP A 17 8.67 -33.56 -24.50
C ASP A 17 7.25 -33.63 -23.91
N GLN A 18 7.11 -33.98 -22.65
CA GLN A 18 5.80 -34.05 -21.98
C GLN A 18 5.15 -32.64 -21.81
N PHE A 19 5.96 -31.58 -21.79
CA PHE A 19 5.48 -30.23 -21.69
C PHE A 19 5.17 -29.57 -23.04
N LYS A 20 5.59 -30.11 -24.14
CA LYS A 20 5.31 -29.55 -25.49
C LYS A 20 3.82 -29.43 -25.80
N LYS A 21 2.97 -30.16 -25.11
CA LYS A 21 1.51 -30.22 -25.38
C LYS A 21 0.62 -29.68 -24.25
N LYS A 22 1.15 -29.37 -23.07
CA LYS A 22 0.34 -28.90 -21.95
C LYS A 22 0.85 -27.55 -21.47
N LYS A 23 -0.07 -26.62 -21.16
CA LYS A 23 0.26 -25.43 -20.41
C LYS A 23 0.87 -25.86 -19.08
N TRP A 24 2.02 -25.28 -18.73
CA TRP A 24 2.61 -25.46 -17.40
C TRP A 24 1.62 -24.96 -16.34
N ILE A 25 1.58 -25.64 -15.20
CA ILE A 25 0.73 -25.29 -14.07
C ILE A 25 1.64 -24.56 -13.09
N ASP A 26 1.33 -23.33 -12.81
CA ASP A 26 2.00 -22.56 -11.78
C ASP A 26 1.42 -22.92 -10.41
N LEU A 27 2.25 -23.52 -9.57
CA LEU A 27 1.92 -23.86 -8.18
C LEU A 27 2.53 -22.87 -7.19
N SER A 28 3.33 -21.92 -7.66
CA SER A 28 3.97 -20.91 -6.81
C SER A 28 3.01 -19.82 -6.38
N LEU A 29 1.97 -19.57 -7.18
CA LEU A 29 0.90 -18.67 -6.79
C LEU A 29 -0.04 -19.40 -5.84
N ASP A 30 0.00 -19.03 -4.57
CA ASP A 30 -1.14 -19.24 -3.71
C ASP A 30 -2.37 -18.64 -4.40
N GLN A 31 -3.52 -19.31 -4.37
CA GLN A 31 -4.74 -18.93 -5.09
C GLN A 31 -5.29 -17.55 -4.66
N GLN A 32 -4.45 -16.68 -4.17
CA GLN A 32 -4.78 -15.36 -3.70
C GLN A 32 -4.76 -14.36 -4.85
N HIS A 33 -5.88 -13.71 -5.05
CA HIS A 33 -5.95 -12.57 -5.96
C HIS A 33 -5.14 -11.40 -5.38
N HIS A 34 -4.07 -11.02 -6.03
CA HIS A 34 -3.28 -9.86 -5.65
C HIS A 34 -4.09 -8.57 -5.82
N ILE A 35 -4.61 -8.04 -4.71
CA ILE A 35 -5.44 -6.83 -4.69
C ILE A 35 -4.65 -5.63 -5.18
N PHE A 36 -3.37 -5.55 -4.83
CA PHE A 36 -2.47 -4.51 -5.31
C PHE A 36 -2.43 -4.46 -6.83
N ALA A 37 -2.17 -5.61 -7.48
CA ALA A 37 -2.12 -5.70 -8.93
C ALA A 37 -3.45 -5.33 -9.59
N GLN A 38 -4.56 -5.81 -9.05
CA GLN A 38 -5.88 -5.57 -9.62
C GLN A 38 -6.38 -4.13 -9.45
N LYS A 39 -6.16 -3.54 -8.28
CA LYS A 39 -6.72 -2.22 -7.94
C LYS A 39 -5.77 -1.06 -8.21
N PHE A 40 -4.49 -1.22 -7.90
CA PHE A 40 -3.53 -0.13 -7.98
C PHE A 40 -2.75 -0.10 -9.28
N LEU A 41 -2.47 -1.24 -9.93
CA LEU A 41 -1.79 -1.26 -11.23
C LEU A 41 -2.73 -1.05 -12.42
N SER A 42 -4.03 -1.20 -12.27
CA SER A 42 -5.02 -1.14 -13.36
C SER A 42 -5.31 0.25 -13.93
N GLY A 43 -4.42 1.19 -13.80
CA GLY A 43 -4.36 2.42 -14.60
C GLY A 43 -5.20 3.61 -14.12
N LYS A 44 -6.38 3.40 -13.57
CA LYS A 44 -7.28 4.49 -13.14
C LYS A 44 -6.85 5.19 -11.83
N THR A 45 -6.05 4.51 -11.02
CA THR A 45 -5.62 4.98 -9.69
C THR A 45 -4.18 5.46 -9.67
N ARG A 46 -3.48 5.37 -10.81
CA ARG A 46 -2.09 5.81 -10.92
C ARG A 46 -2.03 7.24 -11.43
N GLU A 47 -1.35 8.10 -10.68
CA GLU A 47 -1.00 9.44 -11.12
C GLU A 47 0.49 9.47 -11.47
N PRO A 48 0.86 9.78 -12.71
CA PRO A 48 2.26 9.99 -13.07
C PRO A 48 2.75 11.28 -12.42
N VAL A 49 3.82 11.18 -11.64
CA VAL A 49 4.47 12.35 -11.01
C VAL A 49 5.77 12.65 -11.76
N ASN A 50 5.90 13.88 -12.23
CA ASN A 50 7.04 14.33 -13.02
C ASN A 50 8.25 14.70 -12.14
N GLY A 51 8.69 13.78 -11.28
CA GLY A 51 9.88 13.97 -10.46
C GLY A 51 9.62 14.71 -9.15
N GLY A 52 10.70 15.09 -8.48
CA GLY A 52 10.69 15.73 -7.17
C GLY A 52 11.46 14.91 -6.13
N VAL A 53 11.89 15.54 -5.05
CA VAL A 53 12.61 14.88 -3.96
C VAL A 53 11.68 13.99 -3.14
N GLN A 54 10.41 14.37 -3.07
CA GLN A 54 9.33 13.69 -2.34
C GLN A 54 7.98 14.04 -2.98
N LEU A 55 6.96 13.26 -2.66
CA LEU A 55 5.57 13.57 -3.00
C LEU A 55 5.02 14.57 -1.99
N ASN A 56 4.46 15.67 -2.47
CA ASN A 56 3.85 16.71 -1.64
C ASN A 56 2.43 16.96 -2.12
N TRP A 57 1.49 17.08 -1.19
CA TRP A 57 0.14 17.54 -1.48
C TRP A 57 -0.37 18.44 -0.35
N LYS A 58 -1.26 19.37 -0.69
CA LYS A 58 -1.83 20.31 0.26
C LYS A 58 -3.06 19.72 0.93
N VAL A 59 -3.14 19.88 2.24
CA VAL A 59 -4.28 19.47 3.06
C VAL A 59 -4.80 20.71 3.80
N GLN A 60 -6.11 20.95 3.72
CA GLN A 60 -6.74 21.96 4.53
C GLN A 60 -6.91 21.44 5.96
N THR A 61 -6.26 22.07 6.91
CA THR A 61 -6.21 21.65 8.32
C THR A 61 -7.07 22.47 9.25
N SER A 62 -7.46 23.68 8.84
CA SER A 62 -8.26 24.56 9.66
C SER A 62 -9.24 25.40 8.83
N ASN A 63 -10.20 26.00 9.50
CA ASN A 63 -11.12 27.00 8.95
C ASN A 63 -10.73 28.38 9.44
N THR A 64 -11.11 29.41 8.71
CA THR A 64 -10.83 30.81 9.06
C THR A 64 -11.36 31.20 10.45
N GLY A 65 -12.48 30.61 10.89
CA GLY A 65 -13.09 30.88 12.17
C GLY A 65 -13.60 32.31 12.30
N THR A 66 -13.77 33.03 11.19
CA THR A 66 -14.23 34.43 11.15
C THR A 66 -15.73 34.59 11.13
N ALA A 67 -16.47 33.49 10.91
CA ALA A 67 -17.93 33.51 10.91
C ALA A 67 -18.44 33.86 12.32
N LYS A 68 -19.20 34.95 12.43
CA LYS A 68 -19.83 35.38 13.67
C LYS A 68 -21.16 36.09 13.39
N PHE A 69 -22.05 36.07 14.34
CA PHE A 69 -23.20 36.97 14.31
C PHE A 69 -22.73 38.37 14.76
N SER A 70 -23.11 39.39 14.04
CA SER A 70 -22.73 40.75 14.34
C SER A 70 -23.99 41.59 14.57
N GLU A 71 -23.90 42.59 15.47
CA GLU A 71 -24.92 43.61 15.69
C GLU A 71 -24.77 44.74 14.70
N LEU A 72 -25.83 45.57 14.62
CA LEU A 72 -25.82 46.75 13.77
C LEU A 72 -24.69 47.68 14.23
N TYR A 73 -23.86 48.15 13.29
CA TYR A 73 -22.71 49.04 13.54
C TYR A 73 -21.49 48.39 14.22
N SER A 74 -21.43 47.04 14.31
CA SER A 74 -20.23 46.38 14.81
C SER A 74 -19.09 46.43 13.77
N VAL A 75 -17.88 46.68 14.24
CA VAL A 75 -16.67 46.67 13.39
C VAL A 75 -16.27 45.22 13.17
N ASP A 76 -16.01 44.86 11.93
CA ASP A 76 -15.58 43.52 11.58
C ASP A 76 -14.05 43.40 11.69
N ALA A 77 -13.59 42.40 12.45
CA ALA A 77 -12.16 42.13 12.59
C ALA A 77 -11.77 41.08 11.55
N THR A 78 -10.91 41.43 10.60
CA THR A 78 -10.35 40.56 9.62
C THR A 78 -9.09 39.90 10.18
N ALA A 79 -9.07 38.56 10.26
CA ALA A 79 -7.89 37.81 10.63
C ALA A 79 -7.51 36.89 9.47
N VAL A 80 -6.25 36.97 9.04
CA VAL A 80 -5.68 36.02 8.09
C VAL A 80 -5.10 34.84 8.87
N LYS A 81 -5.60 33.65 8.63
CA LYS A 81 -5.15 32.43 9.28
C LYS A 81 -4.57 31.50 8.22
N ASP A 82 -3.49 30.82 8.57
CA ASP A 82 -2.98 29.73 7.73
C ASP A 82 -3.95 28.55 7.77
N LEU A 83 -4.47 28.17 6.62
CA LEU A 83 -5.53 27.17 6.48
C LEU A 83 -5.01 25.83 5.95
N THR A 84 -3.81 25.82 5.37
CA THR A 84 -3.31 24.67 4.63
C THR A 84 -1.95 24.23 5.13
N THR A 85 -1.80 22.94 5.32
CA THR A 85 -0.51 22.29 5.63
C THR A 85 -0.13 21.37 4.48
N GLU A 86 1.16 21.22 4.25
CA GLU A 86 1.70 20.35 3.21
C GLU A 86 1.98 18.96 3.78
N ALA A 87 1.28 17.94 3.28
CA ALA A 87 1.60 16.56 3.55
C ALA A 87 2.73 16.08 2.63
N LYS A 88 3.60 15.21 3.16
CA LYS A 88 4.84 14.77 2.51
C LYS A 88 4.98 13.26 2.58
N GLN A 89 5.36 12.66 1.46
CA GLN A 89 5.67 11.24 1.38
C GLN A 89 6.97 11.04 0.60
N GLN A 90 7.88 10.27 1.17
CA GLN A 90 9.14 9.99 0.52
C GLN A 90 8.99 8.86 -0.51
N TRP A 91 9.83 8.91 -1.55
CA TRP A 91 9.90 7.87 -2.56
C TRP A 91 10.42 6.56 -1.96
N THR A 92 9.84 5.47 -2.43
CA THR A 92 10.32 4.10 -2.18
C THR A 92 10.66 3.46 -3.51
N LYS A 93 11.65 2.59 -3.53
CA LYS A 93 12.11 1.89 -4.72
C LYS A 93 12.04 0.39 -4.46
N SER A 94 11.36 -0.32 -5.33
CA SER A 94 11.44 -1.78 -5.43
C SER A 94 12.28 -2.17 -6.64
N THR A 95 13.05 -3.23 -6.52
CA THR A 95 13.82 -3.82 -7.61
C THR A 95 13.60 -5.32 -7.57
N VAL A 96 13.46 -5.90 -8.74
CA VAL A 96 13.40 -7.34 -8.94
C VAL A 96 14.29 -7.70 -10.12
N ASN A 97 14.96 -8.80 -10.06
CA ASN A 97 15.84 -9.30 -11.10
C ASN A 97 15.86 -10.83 -11.10
N PHE A 98 16.12 -11.41 -12.24
CA PHE A 98 16.50 -12.80 -12.36
C PHE A 98 17.88 -12.89 -13.00
N SER A 99 18.60 -13.96 -12.71
CA SER A 99 19.90 -14.25 -13.31
C SER A 99 19.77 -15.35 -14.36
N TYR A 100 20.56 -15.23 -15.39
CA TYR A 100 20.68 -16.18 -16.48
C TYR A 100 22.16 -16.43 -16.76
N ASP A 101 22.57 -17.68 -16.86
CA ASP A 101 23.94 -18.04 -17.17
C ASP A 101 24.07 -18.34 -18.68
N VAL A 102 25.10 -17.80 -19.30
CA VAL A 102 25.35 -17.97 -20.74
C VAL A 102 25.65 -19.44 -21.08
N ASP A 103 26.20 -20.19 -20.15
CA ASP A 103 26.50 -21.61 -20.33
C ASP A 103 25.23 -22.48 -20.34
N GLU A 104 24.09 -21.98 -19.85
CA GLU A 104 22.79 -22.67 -19.96
C GLU A 104 22.37 -22.83 -21.42
N ASP A 105 22.69 -21.88 -22.30
CA ASP A 105 22.44 -22.00 -23.74
C ASP A 105 23.20 -23.16 -24.39
N ALA A 106 24.38 -23.47 -23.89
CA ALA A 106 25.21 -24.56 -24.41
C ALA A 106 24.71 -25.94 -23.97
N LEU A 107 24.05 -26.02 -22.82
CA LEU A 107 23.48 -27.27 -22.29
C LEU A 107 22.12 -27.60 -22.93
N GLN A 108 21.39 -26.56 -23.38
CA GLN A 108 20.11 -26.71 -24.04
C GLN A 108 20.25 -26.49 -25.55
N SER A 109 20.25 -27.51 -26.33
CA SER A 109 20.46 -27.46 -27.78
C SER A 109 19.24 -26.96 -28.57
N ASP A 110 18.08 -26.75 -27.93
CA ASP A 110 16.84 -26.36 -28.60
C ASP A 110 16.40 -24.93 -28.21
N ARG A 111 16.37 -24.07 -29.21
CA ARG A 111 16.01 -22.64 -29.09
C ARG A 111 14.61 -22.43 -28.46
N GLU A 112 13.64 -23.29 -28.75
CA GLU A 112 12.30 -23.17 -28.19
C GLU A 112 12.28 -23.43 -26.68
N THR A 113 13.15 -24.29 -26.20
CA THR A 113 13.25 -24.66 -24.78
C THR A 113 13.82 -23.49 -23.98
N ILE A 114 14.86 -22.85 -24.48
CA ILE A 114 15.47 -21.65 -23.87
C ILE A 114 14.46 -20.52 -23.73
N ILE A 115 13.68 -20.26 -24.79
CA ILE A 115 12.67 -19.19 -24.79
C ILE A 115 11.58 -19.49 -23.74
N ARG A 116 11.15 -20.72 -23.59
CA ARG A 116 10.13 -21.08 -22.60
C ARG A 116 10.62 -20.91 -21.18
N GLU A 117 11.84 -21.26 -20.93
CA GLU A 117 12.44 -21.12 -19.62
C GLU A 117 12.61 -19.67 -19.21
N LEU A 118 13.09 -18.85 -20.09
CA LEU A 118 13.13 -17.39 -19.85
C LEU A 118 11.76 -16.84 -19.51
N GLN A 119 10.70 -17.32 -20.20
CA GLN A 119 9.33 -16.91 -19.88
C GLN A 119 8.89 -17.35 -18.49
N VAL A 120 9.24 -18.56 -18.06
CA VAL A 120 8.92 -19.06 -16.72
C VAL A 120 9.65 -18.22 -15.64
N ARG A 121 10.93 -17.95 -15.84
CA ARG A 121 11.72 -17.11 -14.92
C ARG A 121 11.19 -15.67 -14.86
N GLU A 122 10.84 -15.10 -16.00
CA GLU A 122 10.22 -13.78 -16.08
C GLU A 122 8.88 -13.76 -15.33
N HIS A 123 8.06 -14.77 -15.51
CA HIS A 123 6.78 -14.88 -14.82
C HIS A 123 6.97 -15.02 -13.30
N SER A 124 7.87 -15.88 -12.86
CA SER A 124 8.22 -16.03 -11.45
C SER A 124 8.71 -14.71 -10.84
N MET A 125 9.55 -13.98 -11.57
CA MET A 125 10.03 -12.66 -11.15
C MET A 125 8.88 -11.66 -10.94
N TYR A 126 7.88 -11.65 -11.84
CA TYR A 126 6.70 -10.78 -11.67
C TYR A 126 5.84 -11.22 -10.48
N ASN A 127 5.69 -12.51 -10.26
CA ASN A 127 4.94 -13.03 -9.11
C ASN A 127 5.59 -12.60 -7.79
N ASP A 128 6.90 -12.76 -7.65
CA ASP A 128 7.65 -12.29 -6.46
C ASP A 128 7.46 -10.79 -6.23
N TRP A 129 7.45 -10.01 -7.31
CA TRP A 129 7.22 -8.57 -7.19
C TRP A 129 5.79 -8.24 -6.76
N PHE A 130 4.79 -8.96 -7.27
CA PHE A 130 3.40 -8.78 -6.85
C PHE A 130 3.20 -9.17 -5.40
N GLU A 131 3.79 -10.27 -4.94
CA GLU A 131 3.75 -10.68 -3.52
C GLU A 131 4.40 -9.64 -2.62
N LEU A 132 5.57 -9.15 -2.99
CA LEU A 132 6.26 -8.10 -2.25
C LEU A 132 5.41 -6.82 -2.13
N MET A 133 4.75 -6.42 -3.20
CA MET A 133 3.90 -5.23 -3.20
C MET A 133 2.60 -5.44 -2.44
N GLU A 134 2.04 -6.66 -2.48
CA GLU A 134 0.86 -7.02 -1.70
C GLU A 134 1.17 -7.03 -0.19
N GLU A 135 2.31 -7.64 0.22
CA GLU A 135 2.77 -7.58 1.61
C GLU A 135 2.98 -6.14 2.07
N ALA A 136 3.58 -5.31 1.22
CA ALA A 136 3.80 -3.91 1.51
C ALA A 136 2.49 -3.11 1.66
N LEU A 137 1.45 -3.44 0.89
CA LEU A 137 0.12 -2.82 1.00
C LEU A 137 -0.51 -3.05 2.38
N TRP A 138 -0.34 -4.28 2.92
CA TRP A 138 -0.93 -4.68 4.19
C TRP A 138 -0.01 -4.47 5.40
N SER A 139 1.17 -3.91 5.19
CA SER A 139 2.13 -3.61 6.25
C SER A 139 2.37 -2.10 6.42
N ALA A 140 2.95 -1.73 7.55
CA ALA A 140 3.43 -0.38 7.79
C ALA A 140 4.96 -0.39 7.95
N PRO A 141 5.67 0.65 7.49
CA PRO A 141 7.09 0.78 7.79
C PRO A 141 7.30 0.93 9.31
N ALA A 142 8.37 0.36 9.84
CA ALA A 142 8.62 0.32 11.28
C ALA A 142 9.01 1.69 11.87
N SER A 143 9.69 2.53 11.07
CA SER A 143 10.09 3.87 11.49
C SER A 143 10.40 4.77 10.30
N SER A 144 10.46 6.07 10.55
CA SER A 144 10.86 7.07 9.55
C SER A 144 12.30 6.94 9.08
N THR A 145 13.15 6.27 9.85
CA THR A 145 14.58 6.03 9.56
C THR A 145 14.87 4.64 9.04
N GLN A 146 13.85 3.83 8.77
CA GLN A 146 14.02 2.47 8.28
C GLN A 146 14.81 2.44 6.96
N SER A 147 15.79 1.53 6.88
CA SER A 147 16.56 1.25 5.65
C SER A 147 16.58 -0.27 5.38
N PRO A 148 16.22 -0.73 4.18
CA PRO A 148 15.63 0.03 3.09
C PRO A 148 14.23 0.55 3.44
N ARG A 149 13.84 1.66 2.80
CA ARG A 149 12.50 2.22 3.01
C ARG A 149 11.44 1.32 2.40
N LYS A 150 10.42 1.00 3.20
CA LYS A 150 9.22 0.31 2.75
C LYS A 150 8.14 1.32 2.36
N PRO A 151 7.26 1.00 1.41
CA PRO A 151 6.11 1.84 1.10
C PRO A 151 5.15 1.92 2.28
N SER A 152 4.42 3.02 2.36
CA SER A 152 3.40 3.25 3.39
C SER A 152 2.11 2.53 2.98
N GLY A 153 1.89 1.36 3.53
CA GLY A 153 0.68 0.57 3.30
C GLY A 153 -0.54 1.09 4.05
N ILE A 154 -1.65 0.37 3.94
CA ILE A 154 -2.94 0.72 4.58
C ILE A 154 -2.80 0.93 6.10
N PRO A 155 -2.11 0.07 6.87
CA PRO A 155 -1.98 0.25 8.31
C PRO A 155 -1.16 1.47 8.74
N PHE A 156 -0.38 2.06 7.84
CA PHE A 156 0.31 3.32 8.09
C PHE A 156 -0.65 4.51 8.09
N TRP A 157 -1.58 4.53 7.13
CA TRP A 157 -2.54 5.63 6.97
C TRP A 157 -3.77 5.47 7.86
N ILE A 158 -4.21 4.23 8.11
CA ILE A 158 -5.38 3.91 8.91
C ILE A 158 -4.94 3.29 10.23
N GLN A 159 -4.82 4.12 11.25
CA GLN A 159 -4.49 3.69 12.59
C GLN A 159 -5.75 3.24 13.35
N LYS A 160 -5.69 2.11 14.03
CA LYS A 160 -6.77 1.61 14.86
C LYS A 160 -6.51 1.91 16.33
N SER A 161 -7.54 2.33 17.05
CA SER A 161 -7.50 2.42 18.51
C SER A 161 -8.25 1.26 19.12
N ALA A 162 -7.58 0.47 19.97
CA ALA A 162 -8.21 -0.64 20.68
C ALA A 162 -9.13 -0.18 21.83
N THR A 163 -9.14 1.11 22.17
CA THR A 163 -9.77 1.64 23.39
C THR A 163 -11.07 2.41 23.13
N THR A 164 -11.63 2.35 21.93
CA THR A 164 -12.82 3.14 21.58
C THR A 164 -14.02 2.25 21.26
N PRO A 165 -14.78 1.80 22.28
CA PRO A 165 -15.94 0.93 22.04
C PRO A 165 -17.09 1.62 21.31
N ALA A 166 -17.31 2.92 21.58
CA ALA A 166 -18.43 3.67 21.00
C ALA A 166 -18.16 4.22 19.58
N GLY A 167 -16.92 4.18 19.13
CA GLY A 167 -16.48 4.81 17.88
C GLY A 167 -16.11 6.28 18.05
N GLY A 168 -15.16 6.74 17.26
CA GLY A 168 -14.69 8.13 17.27
C GLY A 168 -13.44 8.35 16.41
N PHE A 169 -13.05 9.61 16.23
CA PHE A 169 -11.80 10.00 15.59
C PHE A 169 -10.63 9.83 16.58
N THR A 170 -10.17 8.62 16.74
CA THR A 170 -9.20 8.21 17.74
C THR A 170 -7.93 7.57 17.17
N GLY A 171 -7.86 7.42 15.85
CA GLY A 171 -6.64 7.03 15.16
C GLY A 171 -5.54 8.05 15.47
N GLY A 172 -4.37 7.57 15.94
CA GLY A 172 -3.23 8.41 16.28
C GLY A 172 -2.17 8.45 15.19
N ASP A 173 -0.98 8.91 15.56
CA ASP A 173 0.18 8.86 14.69
C ASP A 173 0.68 7.41 14.54
N PRO A 174 1.22 7.04 13.36
CA PRO A 174 1.81 5.73 13.16
C PRO A 174 2.99 5.49 14.11
N SER A 175 3.09 4.28 14.63
CA SER A 175 4.20 3.89 15.49
C SER A 175 5.55 4.12 14.79
N GLY A 176 6.51 4.74 15.49
CA GLY A 176 7.83 5.07 14.94
C GLY A 176 7.87 6.34 14.05
N PHE A 177 6.75 7.09 13.95
CA PHE A 177 6.65 8.32 13.17
C PHE A 177 6.16 9.48 14.03
N SER A 178 7.07 10.12 14.73
CA SER A 178 6.76 11.26 15.60
C SER A 178 6.19 12.47 14.85
N SER A 179 6.47 12.59 13.55
CA SER A 179 5.92 13.63 12.68
C SER A 179 4.53 13.27 12.11
N GLY A 180 3.97 12.14 12.49
CA GLY A 180 2.67 11.68 12.02
C GLY A 180 2.65 11.10 10.60
N ALA A 181 1.47 10.69 10.15
CA ALA A 181 1.25 10.22 8.79
C ALA A 181 1.36 11.40 7.80
N GLY A 182 2.16 11.22 6.74
CA GLY A 182 2.39 12.29 5.77
C GLY A 182 3.15 13.50 6.32
N GLY A 183 3.84 13.37 7.45
CA GLY A 183 4.56 14.48 8.09
C GLY A 183 3.65 15.47 8.81
N ILE A 184 2.41 15.10 9.10
CA ILE A 184 1.46 15.91 9.87
C ILE A 184 1.16 15.14 11.16
N ALA A 185 1.63 15.70 12.29
CA ALA A 185 1.37 15.11 13.60
C ALA A 185 -0.06 15.43 14.09
N VAL A 186 -0.68 14.47 14.74
CA VAL A 186 -2.00 14.64 15.36
C VAL A 186 -1.98 15.70 16.46
N ALA A 187 -0.82 15.92 17.09
CA ALA A 187 -0.63 16.99 18.09
C ALA A 187 -0.81 18.39 17.48
N ASP A 188 -0.33 18.59 16.24
CA ASP A 188 -0.41 19.87 15.53
C ASP A 188 -1.77 20.06 14.84
N VAL A 189 -2.32 18.96 14.30
CA VAL A 189 -3.60 18.96 13.59
C VAL A 189 -4.51 17.90 14.20
N PRO A 190 -5.31 18.23 15.22
CA PRO A 190 -6.17 17.27 15.92
C PRO A 190 -7.22 16.58 15.03
N ASN A 191 -7.56 17.17 13.90
CA ASN A 191 -8.50 16.61 12.93
C ASN A 191 -7.86 15.59 11.95
N TRP A 192 -6.53 15.45 11.97
CA TRP A 192 -5.80 14.48 11.17
C TRP A 192 -5.84 13.09 11.83
N LYS A 193 -7.06 12.53 11.98
CA LYS A 193 -7.34 11.26 12.64
C LYS A 193 -8.33 10.47 11.83
N ASN A 194 -8.13 9.17 11.77
CA ASN A 194 -9.13 8.28 11.21
C ASN A 194 -10.15 7.86 12.26
N TRP A 195 -11.33 7.47 11.80
CA TRP A 195 -12.37 6.88 12.63
C TRP A 195 -12.03 5.44 13.00
N SER A 196 -12.19 5.08 14.26
CA SER A 196 -12.06 3.69 14.72
C SER A 196 -13.15 3.35 15.73
N PHE A 197 -13.52 2.06 15.81
CA PHE A 197 -14.47 1.54 16.78
C PHE A 197 -14.18 0.09 17.09
N ASN A 198 -14.65 -0.37 18.26
CA ASN A 198 -14.70 -1.77 18.62
C ASN A 198 -16.14 -2.28 18.50
N TYR A 199 -16.34 -3.48 18.02
CA TYR A 199 -17.63 -4.15 17.99
C TYR A 199 -17.59 -5.41 18.84
N THR A 200 -18.76 -5.82 19.35
CA THR A 200 -18.91 -7.00 20.19
C THR A 200 -19.38 -8.17 19.33
N SER A 201 -18.67 -9.31 19.38
CA SER A 201 -19.01 -10.49 18.57
C SER A 201 -20.35 -11.13 18.94
N ALA A 202 -20.84 -10.95 20.16
CA ALA A 202 -22.07 -11.56 20.68
C ALA A 202 -23.39 -10.92 20.16
N GLY A 203 -23.35 -9.69 19.64
CA GLY A 203 -24.49 -9.02 18.99
C GLY A 203 -24.13 -8.50 17.60
N SER A 204 -23.23 -9.18 16.95
CA SER A 204 -22.27 -8.66 16.00
C SER A 204 -22.83 -7.95 14.78
N ARG A 205 -23.94 -8.42 14.22
CA ARG A 205 -24.39 -7.87 12.94
C ARG A 205 -24.94 -6.46 13.10
N ASP A 206 -25.82 -6.26 14.05
CA ASP A 206 -26.50 -4.97 14.24
C ASP A 206 -25.53 -3.93 14.81
N ASP A 207 -24.66 -4.33 15.76
CA ASP A 207 -23.63 -3.47 16.34
C ASP A 207 -22.59 -3.05 15.30
N LEU A 208 -22.12 -3.98 14.46
CA LEU A 208 -21.17 -3.68 13.39
C LEU A 208 -21.78 -2.74 12.34
N VAL A 209 -23.00 -3.03 11.89
CA VAL A 209 -23.68 -2.24 10.87
C VAL A 209 -23.99 -0.83 11.38
N GLU A 210 -24.47 -0.69 12.62
CA GLU A 210 -24.73 0.63 13.21
C GLU A 210 -23.45 1.47 13.34
N LYS A 211 -22.36 0.88 13.81
CA LYS A 211 -21.08 1.58 13.95
C LYS A 211 -20.44 1.91 12.61
N ALA A 212 -20.55 1.02 11.62
CA ALA A 212 -20.12 1.30 10.26
C ALA A 212 -20.95 2.43 9.62
N ARG A 213 -22.26 2.44 9.81
CA ARG A 213 -23.12 3.53 9.35
C ARG A 213 -22.72 4.87 9.98
N LYS A 214 -22.50 4.91 11.29
CA LYS A 214 -21.97 6.10 11.97
C LYS A 214 -20.64 6.55 11.39
N ALA A 215 -19.73 5.62 11.13
CA ALA A 215 -18.44 5.95 10.51
C ALA A 215 -18.64 6.61 9.14
N CYS A 216 -19.52 6.08 8.29
CA CYS A 216 -19.83 6.67 6.98
C CYS A 216 -20.42 8.09 7.12
N GLU A 217 -21.33 8.30 8.06
CA GLU A 217 -21.94 9.61 8.31
C GLU A 217 -20.90 10.66 8.74
N PHE A 218 -20.00 10.31 9.66
CA PHE A 218 -19.00 11.24 10.19
C PHE A 218 -17.78 11.43 9.29
N THR A 219 -17.44 10.45 8.48
CA THR A 219 -16.33 10.57 7.51
C THR A 219 -16.78 11.12 6.16
N GLN A 220 -18.07 11.42 5.98
CA GLN A 220 -18.67 11.85 4.70
C GLN A 220 -18.41 10.87 3.55
N PHE A 221 -18.19 9.61 3.89
CA PHE A 221 -18.03 8.55 2.92
C PHE A 221 -19.41 8.22 2.34
N MET A 222 -19.67 8.71 1.14
CA MET A 222 -20.86 8.35 0.38
C MET A 222 -20.58 7.04 -0.36
N ALA A 223 -21.31 6.00 -0.02
CA ALA A 223 -21.28 4.71 -0.71
C ALA A 223 -22.10 4.78 -2.01
#